data_e6109830a32aaea5e0822be657b78985
#
_entry.id   e6109830a32aaea5e0822be657b78985
#
_cell.length_a   1.000
_cell.length_b   1.000
_cell.length_c   1.000
_cell.angle_alpha   90.00
_cell.angle_beta   90.00
_cell.angle_gamma   90.00
#
_symmetry.space_group_name_H-M   'P 1'
#
loop_
_entity.id
_entity.type
_entity.pdbx_description
1 polymer ?
#
loop_
_entity_poly.entity_id
_entity_poly.type
_entity_poly.pdbx_seq_one_letter_code
_entity_poly.pdbx_strand_id
1 'polypeptide(L)'
;FLNKMLLILKIAAIFVWATCGKANAALNNGFLFSSPFEIHGRFIKPEGSILFSPFSTSTSAVFTQNPVFRAGASTANITPFLGEGIAGGWLPLPLATHIHDELHVRSLALDDGQVQLIFVIVDNVEIPREVFDEAKRMIFEATQIPKEHIAMSSTHTHSSVWAGAEINPPEPSISIRDHYAAESKRPKPLDEYQKFVAHRIADGARVAVNNLEPARISWGVGSVPQHVFNRRWKLKSPVLNPFGKMEKVQMNPGIGNPNLLEPAGPTDPEVSFLSVQSLEGRPIAVLANYSLHYVGGVPKGDISADYFAMFANRLQELLKADHFDRPFVGIMSNGTEGDINNINFGGAAEKYLPYEKMRIVANDVAQEVFRVYRGLQYKDWVPLRAAQMELTLDIRKPDPGMLAWAKGTVNEDKTDEPKNRMEKVFAERTIQMKEWPEKIDVILQTFRVGEVGIATVPFEPFAEIGLEIKTRSPFKQSFTIALANGGYGYLPTPKQHLLGGYETWLSVNKVETNASVKIVTEILTLFNKVKL
;
A
#
# COMPACT_ATOMS: atom_id res chain seq x y z
N PHE A 1 -11.82 -3.58 54.30
CA PHE A 1 -11.95 -3.99 52.88
C PHE A 1 -10.62 -4.56 52.30
N LEU A 2 -9.47 -4.02 52.71
CA LEU A 2 -8.16 -4.45 52.18
C LEU A 2 -7.72 -5.88 52.61
N ASN A 3 -8.13 -6.34 53.80
CA ASN A 3 -7.74 -7.67 54.32
C ASN A 3 -8.54 -8.84 53.75
N LYS A 4 -9.68 -8.62 53.10
CA LYS A 4 -10.44 -9.67 52.38
C LYS A 4 -9.96 -9.86 50.95
N MET A 5 -9.31 -8.87 50.30
CA MET A 5 -8.75 -8.97 48.98
C MET A 5 -7.42 -9.75 48.95
N LEU A 6 -6.63 -9.68 50.03
CA LEU A 6 -5.37 -10.44 50.12
C LEU A 6 -5.59 -11.95 50.36
N LEU A 7 -6.75 -12.34 50.91
CA LEU A 7 -7.07 -13.78 51.17
C LEU A 7 -7.53 -14.49 49.88
N ILE A 8 -8.20 -13.76 48.94
CA ILE A 8 -8.66 -14.32 47.67
C ILE A 8 -7.48 -14.51 46.69
N LEU A 9 -6.49 -13.64 46.72
CA LEU A 9 -5.28 -13.76 45.91
C LEU A 9 -4.33 -14.90 46.37
N LYS A 10 -4.36 -15.27 47.64
CA LYS A 10 -3.57 -16.42 48.13
C LYS A 10 -4.21 -17.79 47.83
N ILE A 11 -5.52 -17.86 47.66
CA ILE A 11 -6.24 -19.12 47.33
C ILE A 11 -6.13 -19.38 45.81
N ALA A 12 -6.09 -18.36 44.95
CA ALA A 12 -5.89 -18.51 43.52
C ALA A 12 -4.46 -19.00 43.15
N ALA A 13 -3.44 -18.64 43.94
CA ALA A 13 -2.07 -19.07 43.71
C ALA A 13 -1.79 -20.54 44.08
N ILE A 14 -2.60 -21.14 44.94
CA ILE A 14 -2.44 -22.53 45.36
C ILE A 14 -3.12 -23.50 44.36
N PHE A 15 -4.12 -23.08 43.62
CA PHE A 15 -4.77 -23.92 42.61
C PHE A 15 -4.02 -24.00 41.26
N VAL A 16 -3.16 -23.05 40.94
CA VAL A 16 -2.34 -23.07 39.71
C VAL A 16 -1.09 -23.94 39.88
N TRP A 17 -0.62 -24.21 41.11
CA TRP A 17 0.56 -25.02 41.37
C TRP A 17 0.28 -26.54 41.47
N ALA A 18 -0.97 -26.94 41.62
CA ALA A 18 -1.38 -28.34 41.74
C ALA A 18 -1.70 -29.01 40.39
N THR A 19 -1.83 -28.27 39.29
CA THR A 19 -2.14 -28.82 37.95
C THR A 19 -0.96 -28.85 36.98
N CYS A 20 0.20 -28.29 37.33
CA CYS A 20 1.42 -28.35 36.51
C CYS A 20 2.46 -29.41 36.94
N GLY A 21 2.16 -30.22 37.92
CA GLY A 21 3.11 -31.18 38.54
C GLY A 21 3.03 -32.64 38.08
N LYS A 22 2.27 -32.98 37.04
CA LYS A 22 2.12 -34.41 36.61
C LYS A 22 2.28 -34.68 35.11
N ALA A 23 3.14 -33.94 34.40
CA ALA A 23 3.39 -34.21 32.99
C ALA A 23 4.88 -34.15 32.60
N ASN A 24 5.77 -34.69 33.43
CA ASN A 24 7.18 -34.87 33.05
C ASN A 24 7.77 -36.11 33.72
N ALA A 25 7.31 -37.29 33.33
CA ALA A 25 7.98 -38.55 33.62
C ALA A 25 7.50 -39.66 32.67
N ALA A 26 7.87 -39.61 31.41
CA ALA A 26 7.89 -40.78 30.51
C ALA A 26 8.42 -40.35 29.12
N LEU A 27 9.74 -40.27 28.96
CA LEU A 27 10.43 -40.38 27.67
C LEU A 27 11.95 -40.46 27.94
N ASN A 28 12.37 -41.62 28.44
CA ASN A 28 13.75 -42.09 28.31
C ASN A 28 13.71 -43.61 28.46
N ASN A 29 13.66 -44.30 27.35
CA ASN A 29 14.22 -45.66 27.23
C ASN A 29 14.36 -45.95 25.73
N GLY A 30 15.59 -45.91 25.31
CA GLY A 30 16.01 -46.37 23.99
C GLY A 30 15.93 -47.91 23.91
N PHE A 31 15.50 -48.42 22.79
CA PHE A 31 15.75 -49.79 22.39
C PHE A 31 16.35 -49.84 21.00
N LEU A 32 17.64 -50.20 21.01
CA LEU A 32 18.35 -50.74 19.88
C LEU A 32 17.90 -52.22 19.68
N PHE A 33 17.49 -52.58 18.50
CA PHE A 33 17.49 -53.96 18.06
C PHE A 33 18.13 -54.08 16.69
N SER A 34 19.36 -54.59 16.70
CA SER A 34 20.04 -55.22 15.59
C SER A 34 19.82 -56.72 15.68
N SER A 35 19.42 -57.38 14.60
CA SER A 35 20.12 -58.59 14.12
C SER A 35 19.33 -59.33 13.04
N PRO A 36 20.02 -60.08 12.18
CA PRO A 36 19.45 -60.62 10.95
C PRO A 36 18.95 -62.05 11.16
N PHE A 37 17.90 -62.41 10.45
CA PHE A 37 17.49 -63.83 10.32
C PHE A 37 17.96 -64.38 9.00
N GLU A 38 18.94 -65.31 9.02
CA GLU A 38 19.26 -66.26 7.97
C GLU A 38 18.23 -67.40 7.98
N ILE A 39 17.63 -67.69 6.84
CA ILE A 39 16.87 -68.91 6.61
C ILE A 39 17.55 -69.69 5.51
N HIS A 40 18.12 -70.85 5.89
CA HIS A 40 18.60 -71.88 4.97
C HIS A 40 17.40 -72.65 4.42
N GLY A 41 17.26 -72.74 3.09
CA GLY A 41 16.28 -73.60 2.41
C GLY A 41 16.85 -74.19 1.11
N ARG A 42 16.86 -75.48 1.05
CA ARG A 42 17.47 -76.38 0.04
C ARG A 42 16.98 -76.14 -1.40
N PHE A 43 17.90 -76.23 -2.32
CA PHE A 43 17.66 -76.37 -3.75
C PHE A 43 16.93 -77.65 -4.12
N ILE A 44 15.88 -77.52 -4.94
CA ILE A 44 15.36 -78.56 -5.82
C ILE A 44 15.12 -77.93 -7.19
N LYS A 45 15.83 -78.45 -8.22
CA LYS A 45 15.54 -78.11 -9.64
C LYS A 45 14.33 -78.93 -10.09
N PRO A 46 13.47 -78.32 -10.94
CA PRO A 46 13.01 -79.01 -12.12
C PRO A 46 13.17 -78.17 -13.38
N GLU A 47 13.52 -78.87 -14.46
CA GLU A 47 13.57 -78.39 -15.84
C GLU A 47 12.17 -78.02 -16.34
N GLY A 48 12.04 -76.87 -17.00
CA GLY A 48 10.82 -76.47 -17.69
C GLY A 48 11.02 -75.12 -18.33
N SER A 49 11.23 -75.11 -19.65
CA SER A 49 11.37 -73.91 -20.48
C SER A 49 10.06 -73.12 -20.46
N ILE A 50 10.06 -71.92 -19.87
CA ILE A 50 8.95 -70.97 -19.96
C ILE A 50 9.36 -69.84 -20.87
N LEU A 51 8.65 -69.71 -22.00
CA LEU A 51 8.71 -68.59 -22.94
C LEU A 51 8.31 -67.29 -22.22
N PHE A 52 9.24 -66.35 -22.13
CA PHE A 52 8.93 -65.02 -21.64
C PHE A 52 8.18 -64.23 -22.73
N SER A 53 6.92 -63.92 -22.47
CA SER A 53 6.16 -62.92 -23.19
C SER A 53 6.73 -61.52 -22.86
N PRO A 54 6.85 -60.59 -23.83
CA PRO A 54 7.44 -59.27 -23.55
C PRO A 54 6.56 -58.49 -22.58
N PHE A 55 7.18 -57.96 -21.52
CA PHE A 55 6.58 -57.04 -20.58
C PHE A 55 5.90 -55.88 -21.33
N SER A 56 4.59 -55.79 -21.18
CA SER A 56 3.84 -54.59 -21.55
C SER A 56 4.30 -53.47 -20.63
N THR A 57 5.02 -52.50 -21.16
CA THR A 57 5.32 -51.25 -20.45
C THR A 57 4.00 -50.49 -20.29
N SER A 58 3.41 -50.60 -19.11
CA SER A 58 2.33 -49.69 -18.72
C SER A 58 2.92 -48.28 -18.62
N THR A 59 2.71 -47.48 -19.65
CA THR A 59 2.88 -46.04 -19.57
C THR A 59 1.91 -45.54 -18.52
N SER A 60 2.42 -45.26 -17.33
CA SER A 60 1.68 -44.50 -16.33
C SER A 60 1.32 -43.17 -16.94
N ALA A 61 0.05 -42.98 -17.29
CA ALA A 61 -0.46 -41.67 -17.66
C ALA A 61 -0.23 -40.76 -16.46
N VAL A 62 0.71 -39.84 -16.59
CA VAL A 62 0.86 -38.73 -15.65
C VAL A 62 -0.41 -37.88 -15.82
N PHE A 63 -1.39 -38.11 -14.99
CA PHE A 63 -2.52 -37.18 -14.87
C PHE A 63 -1.95 -35.84 -14.35
N THR A 64 -1.63 -34.94 -15.24
CA THR A 64 -1.41 -33.53 -14.88
C THR A 64 -2.75 -33.02 -14.36
N GLN A 65 -2.90 -32.98 -13.05
CA GLN A 65 -4.03 -32.28 -12.45
C GLN A 65 -3.96 -30.84 -12.95
N ASN A 66 -5.06 -30.33 -13.49
CA ASN A 66 -5.15 -28.93 -13.85
C ASN A 66 -4.80 -28.09 -12.61
N PRO A 67 -3.94 -27.07 -12.76
CA PRO A 67 -3.56 -26.24 -11.62
C PRO A 67 -4.81 -25.61 -11.00
N VAL A 68 -4.92 -25.69 -9.66
CA VAL A 68 -6.04 -25.13 -8.89
C VAL A 68 -5.67 -23.69 -8.53
N PHE A 69 -6.52 -22.74 -8.91
CA PHE A 69 -6.38 -21.35 -8.44
C PHE A 69 -6.77 -21.26 -6.97
N ARG A 70 -5.98 -20.54 -6.18
CA ARG A 70 -6.20 -20.33 -4.75
C ARG A 70 -6.12 -18.85 -4.42
N ALA A 71 -6.87 -18.45 -3.40
CA ALA A 71 -6.80 -17.12 -2.83
C ALA A 71 -6.89 -17.19 -1.31
N GLY A 72 -6.25 -16.25 -0.65
CA GLY A 72 -6.32 -16.06 0.79
C GLY A 72 -6.12 -14.60 1.15
N ALA A 73 -6.74 -14.16 2.23
CA ALA A 73 -6.67 -12.77 2.66
C ALA A 73 -6.56 -12.66 4.18
N SER A 74 -6.08 -11.52 4.65
CA SER A 74 -5.94 -11.23 6.08
C SER A 74 -5.87 -9.75 6.36
N THR A 75 -6.07 -9.40 7.64
CA THR A 75 -5.77 -8.08 8.20
C THR A 75 -4.79 -8.19 9.36
N ALA A 76 -3.97 -7.17 9.57
CA ALA A 76 -3.10 -7.04 10.74
C ALA A 76 -3.15 -5.61 11.27
N ASN A 77 -3.37 -5.41 12.57
CA ASN A 77 -3.48 -4.10 13.19
C ASN A 77 -2.10 -3.44 13.32
N ILE A 78 -1.98 -2.16 12.90
CA ILE A 78 -0.80 -1.32 13.00
C ILE A 78 -1.06 -0.01 13.74
N THR A 79 -2.17 0.08 14.45
CA THR A 79 -2.54 1.30 15.19
C THR A 79 -1.45 1.61 16.22
N PRO A 80 -0.87 2.83 16.21
CA PRO A 80 0.16 3.25 17.16
C PRO A 80 -0.44 3.52 18.54
N PHE A 81 0.42 3.73 19.52
CA PHE A 81 0.02 4.22 20.82
C PHE A 81 -0.42 5.70 20.76
N LEU A 82 -1.30 6.10 21.69
CA LEU A 82 -1.65 7.52 21.86
C LEU A 82 -0.41 8.33 22.31
N GLY A 83 -0.35 9.59 21.90
CA GLY A 83 0.77 10.48 22.16
C GLY A 83 1.76 10.60 21.01
N GLU A 84 1.64 9.76 19.99
CA GLU A 84 2.46 9.86 18.76
C GLU A 84 1.98 11.02 17.87
N GLY A 85 2.88 11.58 17.05
CA GLY A 85 2.57 12.66 16.12
C GLY A 85 1.79 12.18 14.89
N ILE A 86 0.66 12.81 14.61
CA ILE A 86 -0.17 12.49 13.43
C ILE A 86 0.38 13.21 12.21
N ALA A 87 0.70 12.45 11.17
CA ALA A 87 1.19 12.95 9.88
C ALA A 87 0.05 13.48 8.98
N GLY A 88 0.44 14.18 7.91
CA GLY A 88 -0.47 14.68 6.88
C GLY A 88 -0.84 16.15 7.00
N GLY A 89 -0.41 16.82 8.06
CA GLY A 89 -0.59 18.24 8.28
C GLY A 89 0.70 19.07 8.25
N TRP A 90 0.56 20.37 8.50
CA TRP A 90 1.70 21.28 8.68
C TRP A 90 2.15 21.26 10.16
N LEU A 91 3.45 21.46 10.35
CA LEU A 91 4.03 21.55 11.70
C LEU A 91 3.48 22.72 12.52
N PRO A 92 3.32 22.59 13.84
CA PRO A 92 3.55 21.38 14.64
C PRO A 92 2.47 20.34 14.40
N LEU A 93 2.87 19.06 14.30
CA LEU A 93 1.93 17.96 14.15
C LEU A 93 1.09 17.79 15.43
N PRO A 94 -0.22 17.50 15.31
CA PRO A 94 -1.02 17.16 16.47
C PRO A 94 -0.59 15.81 17.03
N LEU A 95 -0.60 15.65 18.35
CA LEU A 95 -0.42 14.36 18.98
C LEU A 95 -1.73 13.56 18.93
N ALA A 96 -1.60 12.24 18.77
CA ALA A 96 -2.74 11.33 18.82
C ALA A 96 -3.33 11.29 20.23
N THR A 97 -4.61 11.66 20.36
CA THR A 97 -5.36 11.67 21.61
C THR A 97 -6.56 10.74 21.60
N HIS A 98 -6.97 10.29 20.42
CA HIS A 98 -8.12 9.42 20.21
C HIS A 98 -7.91 8.53 18.99
N ILE A 99 -8.48 7.34 19.01
CA ILE A 99 -8.53 6.41 17.87
C ILE A 99 -9.99 6.28 17.48
N HIS A 100 -10.36 6.90 16.35
CA HIS A 100 -11.72 6.78 15.82
C HIS A 100 -11.90 5.42 15.13
N ASP A 101 -10.95 5.02 14.31
CA ASP A 101 -10.88 3.71 13.67
C ASP A 101 -9.42 3.24 13.60
N GLU A 102 -9.24 1.93 13.77
CA GLU A 102 -7.92 1.31 13.79
C GLU A 102 -7.26 1.30 12.42
N LEU A 103 -5.92 1.41 12.40
CA LEU A 103 -5.11 1.30 11.20
C LEU A 103 -4.74 -0.17 10.94
N HIS A 104 -4.89 -0.62 9.70
CA HIS A 104 -4.64 -2.01 9.32
C HIS A 104 -3.71 -2.15 8.13
N VAL A 105 -2.99 -3.26 8.12
CA VAL A 105 -2.46 -3.90 6.92
C VAL A 105 -3.54 -4.81 6.37
N ARG A 106 -3.84 -4.72 5.08
CA ARG A 106 -4.76 -5.62 4.38
C ARG A 106 -4.01 -6.35 3.28
N SER A 107 -4.02 -7.67 3.32
CA SER A 107 -3.25 -8.53 2.43
C SER A 107 -4.15 -9.48 1.65
N LEU A 108 -3.86 -9.60 0.34
CA LEU A 108 -4.45 -10.57 -0.58
C LEU A 108 -3.34 -11.41 -1.20
N ALA A 109 -3.38 -12.72 -1.00
CA ALA A 109 -2.51 -13.70 -1.66
C ALA A 109 -3.30 -14.43 -2.76
N LEU A 110 -2.68 -14.57 -3.94
CA LEU A 110 -3.20 -15.28 -5.10
C LEU A 110 -2.18 -16.33 -5.53
N ASP A 111 -2.66 -17.51 -5.98
CA ASP A 111 -1.82 -18.64 -6.40
C ASP A 111 -2.48 -19.35 -7.59
N ASP A 112 -1.79 -19.42 -8.74
CA ASP A 112 -2.27 -20.13 -9.95
C ASP A 112 -1.71 -21.55 -10.06
N GLY A 113 -0.99 -22.01 -9.03
CA GLY A 113 -0.29 -23.30 -9.00
C GLY A 113 1.14 -23.24 -9.53
N GLN A 114 1.58 -22.12 -10.10
CA GLN A 114 2.95 -21.87 -10.57
C GLN A 114 3.53 -20.58 -10.01
N VAL A 115 2.70 -19.55 -9.91
CA VAL A 115 3.06 -18.20 -9.46
C VAL A 115 2.18 -17.81 -8.28
N GLN A 116 2.82 -17.30 -7.23
CA GLN A 116 2.13 -16.66 -6.12
C GLN A 116 2.36 -15.16 -6.16
N LEU A 117 1.29 -14.37 -5.98
CA LEU A 117 1.34 -12.91 -5.87
C LEU A 117 0.78 -12.49 -4.53
N ILE A 118 1.35 -11.45 -3.94
CA ILE A 118 0.82 -10.83 -2.71
C ILE A 118 0.63 -9.33 -2.95
N PHE A 119 -0.58 -8.84 -2.64
CA PHE A 119 -0.91 -7.41 -2.61
C PHE A 119 -1.14 -7.00 -1.15
N VAL A 120 -0.40 -6.00 -0.69
CA VAL A 120 -0.46 -5.49 0.69
C VAL A 120 -0.75 -4.00 0.65
N ILE A 121 -1.86 -3.58 1.22
CA ILE A 121 -2.24 -2.18 1.36
C ILE A 121 -2.27 -1.81 2.84
N VAL A 122 -1.59 -0.72 3.19
CA VAL A 122 -1.28 -0.33 4.56
C VAL A 122 -1.89 1.03 4.88
N ASP A 123 -2.67 1.13 5.94
CA ASP A 123 -3.24 2.40 6.39
C ASP A 123 -2.15 3.29 6.99
N ASN A 124 -1.49 4.04 6.15
CA ASN A 124 -0.46 5.01 6.52
C ASN A 124 -0.41 6.14 5.48
N VAL A 125 0.15 7.29 5.85
CA VAL A 125 0.28 8.41 4.92
C VAL A 125 1.29 8.08 3.82
N GLU A 126 2.44 7.53 4.21
CA GLU A 126 3.54 7.14 3.33
C GLU A 126 4.45 6.17 4.10
N ILE A 127 4.96 5.15 3.43
CA ILE A 127 5.90 4.20 4.02
C ILE A 127 7.18 4.20 3.18
N PRO A 128 8.35 4.48 3.77
CA PRO A 128 9.60 4.53 3.05
C PRO A 128 10.04 3.13 2.58
N ARG A 129 10.87 3.11 1.54
CA ARG A 129 11.35 1.90 0.88
C ARG A 129 11.97 0.90 1.86
N GLU A 130 12.78 1.36 2.80
CA GLU A 130 13.50 0.51 3.76
C GLU A 130 12.57 -0.29 4.68
N VAL A 131 11.40 0.25 5.04
CA VAL A 131 10.37 -0.46 5.82
C VAL A 131 9.73 -1.55 4.96
N PHE A 132 9.39 -1.24 3.71
CA PHE A 132 8.85 -2.24 2.77
C PHE A 132 9.88 -3.30 2.41
N ASP A 133 11.15 -2.95 2.20
CA ASP A 133 12.22 -3.89 1.90
C ASP A 133 12.46 -4.86 3.06
N GLU A 134 12.39 -4.38 4.31
CA GLU A 134 12.49 -5.22 5.50
C GLU A 134 11.29 -6.18 5.61
N ALA A 135 10.06 -5.69 5.38
CA ALA A 135 8.87 -6.53 5.34
C ALA A 135 8.97 -7.61 4.24
N LYS A 136 9.41 -7.24 3.02
CA LYS A 136 9.62 -8.19 1.91
C LYS A 136 10.68 -9.24 2.24
N ARG A 137 11.75 -8.84 2.95
CA ARG A 137 12.78 -9.77 3.41
C ARG A 137 12.16 -10.84 4.33
N MET A 138 11.38 -10.41 5.34
CA MET A 138 10.73 -11.32 6.28
C MET A 138 9.71 -12.25 5.59
N ILE A 139 8.95 -11.74 4.63
CA ILE A 139 7.99 -12.55 3.86
C ILE A 139 8.74 -13.59 3.03
N PHE A 140 9.79 -13.18 2.31
CA PHE A 140 10.60 -14.11 1.51
C PHE A 140 11.21 -15.22 2.35
N GLU A 141 11.78 -14.88 3.52
CA GLU A 141 12.37 -15.88 4.43
C GLU A 141 11.35 -16.90 4.92
N ALA A 142 10.11 -16.47 5.14
CA ALA A 142 9.04 -17.33 5.66
C ALA A 142 8.29 -18.13 4.59
N THR A 143 8.17 -17.61 3.35
CA THR A 143 7.28 -18.16 2.32
C THR A 143 7.99 -18.59 1.05
N GLN A 144 9.22 -18.12 0.83
CA GLN A 144 10.01 -18.26 -0.41
C GLN A 144 9.36 -17.59 -1.63
N ILE A 145 8.34 -16.74 -1.44
CA ILE A 145 7.73 -15.95 -2.52
C ILE A 145 8.71 -14.86 -2.93
N PRO A 146 9.07 -14.75 -4.22
CA PRO A 146 10.01 -13.74 -4.71
C PRO A 146 9.55 -12.31 -4.37
N LYS A 147 10.50 -11.43 -4.00
CA LYS A 147 10.19 -10.04 -3.61
C LYS A 147 9.48 -9.24 -4.71
N GLU A 148 9.80 -9.53 -5.96
CA GLU A 148 9.15 -8.95 -7.13
C GLU A 148 7.70 -9.40 -7.34
N HIS A 149 7.26 -10.46 -6.65
CA HIS A 149 5.86 -10.92 -6.64
C HIS A 149 5.02 -10.26 -5.53
N ILE A 150 5.60 -9.34 -4.77
CA ILE A 150 4.96 -8.70 -3.62
C ILE A 150 4.79 -7.21 -3.91
N ALA A 151 3.55 -6.76 -4.10
CA ALA A 151 3.19 -5.35 -4.16
C ALA A 151 2.86 -4.85 -2.75
N MET A 152 3.45 -3.74 -2.33
CA MET A 152 3.14 -3.07 -1.07
C MET A 152 2.92 -1.60 -1.30
N SER A 153 1.86 -1.04 -0.71
CA SER A 153 1.49 0.38 -0.89
C SER A 153 0.84 0.92 0.37
N SER A 154 0.94 2.24 0.59
CA SER A 154 0.18 2.96 1.61
C SER A 154 -1.11 3.54 1.03
N THR A 155 -2.15 3.70 1.89
CA THR A 155 -3.43 4.29 1.50
C THR A 155 -3.37 5.80 1.36
N HIS A 156 -2.38 6.45 1.95
CA HIS A 156 -2.24 7.90 2.05
C HIS A 156 -3.25 8.57 2.98
N THR A 157 -3.73 7.86 4.02
CA THR A 157 -4.51 8.52 5.07
C THR A 157 -3.69 9.60 5.77
N HIS A 158 -4.22 10.82 5.87
CA HIS A 158 -3.58 11.94 6.54
C HIS A 158 -3.92 12.02 8.04
N SER A 159 -4.40 10.92 8.62
CA SER A 159 -4.75 10.81 10.04
C SER A 159 -4.13 9.55 10.66
N SER A 160 -2.88 9.27 10.30
CA SER A 160 -2.04 8.18 10.83
C SER A 160 -0.75 8.71 11.42
N VAL A 161 -0.06 7.91 12.20
CA VAL A 161 1.34 8.14 12.55
C VAL A 161 2.21 7.77 11.33
N TRP A 162 3.14 8.63 10.99
CA TRP A 162 3.98 8.41 9.83
C TRP A 162 5.04 7.33 10.10
N ALA A 163 5.04 6.26 9.30
CA ALA A 163 6.09 5.25 9.36
C ALA A 163 7.39 5.67 8.65
N GLY A 164 7.66 6.97 8.56
CA GLY A 164 8.74 7.56 7.73
C GLY A 164 9.87 8.11 8.53
N ALA A 165 10.02 8.53 9.64
CA ALA A 165 11.16 8.99 10.44
C ALA A 165 10.71 9.72 11.71
N GLU A 166 11.66 10.00 12.59
CA GLU A 166 11.45 10.61 13.91
C GLU A 166 10.36 11.68 13.94
N ILE A 167 9.19 11.31 14.51
CA ILE A 167 8.00 12.16 14.59
C ILE A 167 8.04 13.08 15.81
N ASN A 168 8.92 12.82 16.76
CA ASN A 168 9.18 13.66 17.95
C ASN A 168 10.61 14.23 17.92
N PRO A 169 10.92 15.17 17.03
CA PRO A 169 12.13 15.95 17.22
C PRO A 169 11.92 16.91 18.40
N PRO A 170 12.92 17.13 19.22
CA PRO A 170 12.86 18.12 20.29
C PRO A 170 12.67 19.56 19.79
N GLU A 171 12.76 19.78 18.46
CA GLU A 171 12.59 21.08 17.78
C GLU A 171 11.65 20.96 16.58
N PRO A 172 10.66 21.87 16.41
CA PRO A 172 9.66 21.83 15.35
C PRO A 172 10.22 21.88 13.90
N SER A 173 11.46 22.28 13.73
CA SER A 173 12.13 22.45 12.43
C SER A 173 12.75 21.18 11.86
N ILE A 174 12.78 20.07 12.62
CA ILE A 174 13.62 18.90 12.31
C ILE A 174 12.81 17.76 11.65
N SER A 175 11.49 17.71 11.80
CA SER A 175 10.70 16.50 11.47
C SER A 175 10.56 16.15 9.99
N ILE A 176 10.69 17.12 9.08
CA ILE A 176 10.76 16.84 7.63
C ILE A 176 12.23 16.70 7.20
N ARG A 177 13.15 17.16 8.04
CA ARG A 177 14.59 17.23 7.79
C ARG A 177 15.25 15.88 7.65
N ASP A 178 14.86 14.93 8.48
CA ASP A 178 15.58 13.66 8.63
C ASP A 178 15.07 12.54 7.75
N HIS A 179 13.81 12.58 7.33
CA HIS A 179 13.27 11.59 6.40
C HIS A 179 14.02 11.59 5.06
N TYR A 180 14.44 12.74 4.60
CA TYR A 180 15.15 12.89 3.33
C TYR A 180 16.66 13.10 3.44
N ALA A 181 17.17 13.43 4.62
CA ALA A 181 18.60 13.47 4.89
C ALA A 181 19.20 12.08 5.15
N ALA A 182 18.37 11.09 5.45
CA ALA A 182 18.82 9.72 5.74
C ALA A 182 19.30 8.94 4.51
N GLU A 183 19.04 9.40 3.29
CA GLU A 183 19.67 8.87 2.08
C GLU A 183 21.17 9.22 1.97
N SER A 184 21.71 9.99 2.93
CA SER A 184 23.13 10.25 3.03
C SER A 184 23.87 9.03 3.56
N LYS A 185 24.36 8.16 2.67
CA LYS A 185 25.52 7.26 2.83
C LYS A 185 25.48 6.11 3.85
N ARG A 186 24.48 5.97 4.74
CA ARG A 186 24.24 4.76 5.55
C ARG A 186 22.75 4.67 5.86
N PRO A 187 22.07 3.53 5.61
CA PRO A 187 20.68 3.36 6.05
C PRO A 187 20.64 3.52 7.57
N LYS A 188 19.83 4.45 8.07
CA LYS A 188 19.52 4.51 9.51
C LYS A 188 18.79 3.22 9.90
N PRO A 189 19.04 2.67 11.09
CA PRO A 189 18.21 1.59 11.61
C PRO A 189 16.75 2.04 11.70
N LEU A 190 15.82 1.13 11.36
CA LEU A 190 14.40 1.40 11.54
C LEU A 190 14.11 1.73 13.01
N ASP A 191 13.27 2.73 13.26
CA ASP A 191 12.75 3.03 14.58
C ASP A 191 11.76 1.94 15.07
N GLU A 192 11.27 2.06 16.29
CA GLU A 192 10.41 1.02 16.89
C GLU A 192 9.06 0.90 16.19
N TYR A 193 8.46 2.01 15.75
CA TYR A 193 7.20 1.98 15.02
C TYR A 193 7.40 1.42 13.59
N GLN A 194 8.47 1.81 12.90
CA GLN A 194 8.85 1.26 11.60
C GLN A 194 9.08 -0.25 11.66
N LYS A 195 9.81 -0.75 12.68
CA LYS A 195 9.99 -2.19 12.90
C LYS A 195 8.65 -2.88 13.16
N PHE A 196 7.81 -2.29 14.02
CA PHE A 196 6.47 -2.83 14.30
C PHE A 196 5.65 -2.92 13.01
N VAL A 197 5.59 -1.86 12.21
CA VAL A 197 4.86 -1.85 10.94
C VAL A 197 5.42 -2.90 9.98
N ALA A 198 6.74 -3.00 9.80
CA ALA A 198 7.38 -4.01 8.95
C ALA A 198 7.02 -5.44 9.38
N HIS A 199 7.06 -5.74 10.69
CA HIS A 199 6.65 -7.04 11.23
C HIS A 199 5.16 -7.32 10.98
N ARG A 200 4.28 -6.34 11.20
CA ARG A 200 2.83 -6.53 11.00
C ARG A 200 2.46 -6.69 9.52
N ILE A 201 3.18 -6.03 8.61
CA ILE A 201 3.08 -6.26 7.17
C ILE A 201 3.46 -7.71 6.85
N ALA A 202 4.59 -8.18 7.37
CA ALA A 202 5.06 -9.55 7.14
C ALA A 202 4.10 -10.58 7.73
N ASP A 203 3.58 -10.38 8.94
CA ASP A 203 2.59 -11.25 9.56
C ASP A 203 1.31 -11.31 8.74
N GLY A 204 0.77 -10.14 8.32
CA GLY A 204 -0.42 -10.08 7.49
C GLY A 204 -0.25 -10.86 6.18
N ALA A 205 0.86 -10.64 5.48
CA ALA A 205 1.15 -11.38 4.24
C ALA A 205 1.25 -12.90 4.47
N ARG A 206 1.94 -13.34 5.54
CA ARG A 206 2.06 -14.76 5.90
C ARG A 206 0.70 -15.39 6.23
N VAL A 207 -0.14 -14.69 6.99
CA VAL A 207 -1.50 -15.17 7.30
C VAL A 207 -2.34 -15.28 6.03
N ALA A 208 -2.24 -14.31 5.10
CA ALA A 208 -2.93 -14.40 3.81
C ALA A 208 -2.47 -15.63 3.00
N VAL A 209 -1.17 -15.94 2.99
CA VAL A 209 -0.63 -17.16 2.35
C VAL A 209 -1.11 -18.42 3.05
N ASN A 210 -1.13 -18.45 4.38
CA ASN A 210 -1.64 -19.60 5.16
C ASN A 210 -3.16 -19.83 4.97
N ASN A 211 -3.89 -18.77 4.59
CA ASN A 211 -5.33 -18.83 4.31
C ASN A 211 -5.64 -19.22 2.86
N LEU A 212 -4.64 -19.52 2.02
CA LEU A 212 -4.88 -19.94 0.64
C LEU A 212 -5.79 -21.16 0.57
N GLU A 213 -6.92 -21.02 -0.08
CA GLU A 213 -7.89 -22.08 -0.34
C GLU A 213 -8.30 -22.09 -1.82
N PRO A 214 -8.83 -23.21 -2.36
CA PRO A 214 -9.37 -23.24 -3.72
C PRO A 214 -10.40 -22.12 -3.91
N ALA A 215 -10.22 -21.33 -4.96
CA ALA A 215 -10.95 -20.10 -5.16
C ALA A 215 -11.28 -19.83 -6.62
N ARG A 216 -12.20 -18.90 -6.84
CA ARG A 216 -12.54 -18.31 -8.12
C ARG A 216 -12.25 -16.83 -8.10
N ILE A 217 -11.92 -16.27 -9.26
CA ILE A 217 -11.59 -14.87 -9.40
C ILE A 217 -12.42 -14.20 -10.51
N SER A 218 -12.74 -12.95 -10.30
CA SER A 218 -13.33 -12.07 -11.30
C SER A 218 -12.82 -10.65 -11.09
N TRP A 219 -13.16 -9.74 -11.99
CA TRP A 219 -12.83 -8.32 -11.91
C TRP A 219 -13.92 -7.47 -12.56
N GLY A 220 -13.94 -6.21 -12.14
CA GLY A 220 -14.91 -5.26 -12.63
C GLY A 220 -14.40 -3.82 -12.60
N VAL A 221 -15.13 -2.96 -13.29
CA VAL A 221 -14.92 -1.51 -13.31
C VAL A 221 -16.25 -0.83 -13.05
N GLY A 222 -16.28 0.03 -12.04
CA GLY A 222 -17.37 0.99 -11.79
C GLY A 222 -16.90 2.41 -12.06
N SER A 223 -17.75 3.40 -11.80
CA SER A 223 -17.42 4.83 -11.96
C SER A 223 -18.13 5.68 -10.91
N VAL A 224 -17.36 6.52 -10.20
CA VAL A 224 -17.84 7.40 -9.13
C VAL A 224 -17.29 8.82 -9.34
N PRO A 225 -17.81 9.57 -10.34
CA PRO A 225 -17.26 10.88 -10.71
C PRO A 225 -17.55 12.00 -9.70
N GLN A 226 -18.55 11.83 -8.83
CA GLN A 226 -19.02 12.88 -7.91
C GLN A 226 -18.08 13.16 -6.75
N HIS A 227 -16.99 12.40 -6.60
CA HIS A 227 -16.04 12.55 -5.50
C HIS A 227 -14.61 12.78 -5.95
N VAL A 228 -14.34 12.91 -7.25
CA VAL A 228 -13.00 13.18 -7.80
C VAL A 228 -12.97 14.49 -8.56
N PHE A 229 -12.21 15.44 -8.06
CA PHE A 229 -12.05 16.75 -8.67
C PHE A 229 -10.56 17.05 -8.76
N ASN A 230 -10.12 17.64 -9.91
CA ASN A 230 -8.76 18.13 -10.00
C ASN A 230 -8.59 19.31 -9.04
N ARG A 231 -7.66 19.20 -8.09
CA ARG A 231 -7.46 20.21 -7.04
C ARG A 231 -6.56 21.36 -7.47
N ARG A 232 -5.94 21.23 -8.65
CA ARG A 232 -5.12 22.26 -9.28
C ARG A 232 -5.98 23.07 -10.23
N TRP A 233 -5.97 24.38 -10.08
CA TRP A 233 -6.78 25.29 -10.90
C TRP A 233 -5.92 26.33 -11.58
N LYS A 234 -6.15 26.54 -12.88
CA LYS A 234 -5.65 27.68 -13.61
C LYS A 234 -6.36 28.94 -13.13
N LEU A 235 -5.62 30.03 -13.00
CA LEU A 235 -6.08 31.29 -12.46
C LEU A 235 -6.16 32.35 -13.56
N LYS A 236 -7.16 33.24 -13.49
CA LYS A 236 -7.30 34.41 -14.33
C LYS A 236 -6.13 35.40 -14.16
N SER A 237 -5.72 35.61 -12.90
CA SER A 237 -4.56 36.40 -12.51
C SER A 237 -3.55 35.56 -11.76
N PRO A 238 -2.24 35.66 -12.07
CA PRO A 238 -1.21 34.88 -11.38
C PRO A 238 -1.14 35.21 -9.88
N VAL A 239 -0.65 34.27 -9.09
CA VAL A 239 -0.37 34.42 -7.65
C VAL A 239 1.12 34.24 -7.37
N LEU A 240 1.61 34.88 -6.32
CA LEU A 240 2.99 34.76 -5.89
C LEU A 240 3.19 33.45 -5.15
N ASN A 241 4.20 32.68 -5.56
CA ASN A 241 4.61 31.47 -4.85
C ASN A 241 5.64 31.79 -3.74
N PRO A 242 5.99 30.82 -2.86
CA PRO A 242 6.97 31.03 -1.78
C PRO A 242 8.38 31.41 -2.24
N PHE A 243 8.72 31.15 -3.52
CA PHE A 243 10.04 31.46 -4.11
C PHE A 243 10.06 32.84 -4.78
N GLY A 244 9.02 33.67 -4.61
CA GLY A 244 8.93 35.00 -5.22
C GLY A 244 8.58 35.00 -6.70
N LYS A 245 8.10 33.88 -7.27
CA LYS A 245 7.71 33.75 -8.69
C LYS A 245 6.19 33.80 -8.84
N MET A 246 5.73 34.38 -9.95
CA MET A 246 4.30 34.42 -10.31
C MET A 246 3.90 33.13 -11.01
N GLU A 247 2.85 32.45 -10.52
CA GLU A 247 2.30 31.21 -11.07
C GLU A 247 0.84 31.36 -11.46
N LYS A 248 0.42 30.66 -12.53
CA LYS A 248 -0.96 30.67 -13.04
C LYS A 248 -1.78 29.47 -12.59
N VAL A 249 -1.23 28.61 -11.76
CA VAL A 249 -1.91 27.43 -11.19
C VAL A 249 -1.76 27.44 -9.68
N GLN A 250 -2.83 27.13 -8.99
CA GLN A 250 -2.87 27.01 -7.54
C GLN A 250 -3.55 25.70 -7.13
N MET A 251 -2.93 24.97 -6.19
CA MET A 251 -3.53 23.84 -5.50
C MET A 251 -4.50 24.35 -4.43
N ASN A 252 -5.67 23.71 -4.32
CA ASN A 252 -6.67 24.03 -3.30
C ASN A 252 -6.97 25.54 -3.20
N PRO A 253 -7.41 26.18 -4.29
CA PRO A 253 -7.48 27.65 -4.36
C PRO A 253 -8.62 28.26 -3.53
N GLY A 254 -9.41 27.46 -2.86
CA GLY A 254 -10.61 27.86 -2.12
C GLY A 254 -11.87 27.81 -2.98
N ILE A 255 -12.97 27.36 -2.35
CA ILE A 255 -14.28 27.29 -3.00
C ILE A 255 -14.82 28.70 -3.23
N GLY A 256 -15.37 28.94 -4.43
CA GLY A 256 -15.93 30.25 -4.79
C GLY A 256 -14.89 31.35 -5.02
N ASN A 257 -13.61 31.01 -5.15
CA ASN A 257 -12.55 31.97 -5.47
C ASN A 257 -12.81 32.62 -6.86
N PRO A 258 -13.01 33.95 -6.96
CA PRO A 258 -13.33 34.62 -8.23
C PRO A 258 -12.19 34.56 -9.25
N ASN A 259 -10.97 34.22 -8.81
CA ASN A 259 -9.79 34.09 -9.67
C ASN A 259 -9.71 32.74 -10.41
N LEU A 260 -10.63 31.79 -10.15
CA LEU A 260 -10.65 30.49 -10.84
C LEU A 260 -10.99 30.67 -12.32
N LEU A 261 -10.24 29.98 -13.19
CA LEU A 261 -10.50 29.90 -14.62
C LEU A 261 -11.07 28.52 -14.98
N GLU A 262 -10.26 27.48 -14.83
CA GLU A 262 -10.61 26.07 -15.13
C GLU A 262 -9.68 25.11 -14.36
N PRO A 263 -10.08 23.82 -14.16
CA PRO A 263 -9.18 22.79 -13.65
C PRO A 263 -7.94 22.62 -14.53
N ALA A 264 -6.78 22.35 -13.93
CA ALA A 264 -5.51 22.26 -14.67
C ALA A 264 -5.26 20.89 -15.31
N GLY A 265 -6.03 19.86 -14.92
CA GLY A 265 -5.92 18.49 -15.42
C GLY A 265 -7.25 17.74 -15.38
N PRO A 266 -7.27 16.51 -15.92
CA PRO A 266 -8.41 15.62 -15.87
C PRO A 266 -8.58 14.97 -14.49
N THR A 267 -9.63 14.14 -14.36
CA THR A 267 -9.85 13.21 -13.25
C THR A 267 -10.01 11.79 -13.80
N ASP A 268 -9.77 10.78 -12.97
CA ASP A 268 -10.06 9.39 -13.27
C ASP A 268 -11.13 8.86 -12.30
N PRO A 269 -12.40 8.81 -12.71
CA PRO A 269 -13.50 8.40 -11.85
C PRO A 269 -13.68 6.88 -11.74
N GLU A 270 -12.87 6.08 -12.42
CA GLU A 270 -13.02 4.63 -12.40
C GLU A 270 -12.67 4.04 -11.04
N VAL A 271 -13.48 3.06 -10.62
CA VAL A 271 -13.20 2.15 -9.52
C VAL A 271 -12.96 0.78 -10.12
N SER A 272 -11.68 0.44 -10.33
CA SER A 272 -11.26 -0.88 -10.81
C SER A 272 -11.10 -1.84 -9.64
N PHE A 273 -11.51 -3.10 -9.77
CA PHE A 273 -11.34 -4.05 -8.67
C PHE A 273 -11.18 -5.50 -9.11
N LEU A 274 -10.47 -6.28 -8.27
CA LEU A 274 -10.43 -7.74 -8.29
C LEU A 274 -11.35 -8.27 -7.19
N SER A 275 -12.04 -9.38 -7.46
CA SER A 275 -12.85 -10.07 -6.48
C SER A 275 -12.52 -11.55 -6.45
N VAL A 276 -12.32 -12.12 -5.27
CA VAL A 276 -12.06 -13.54 -5.07
C VAL A 276 -13.09 -14.13 -4.11
N GLN A 277 -13.53 -15.36 -4.42
CA GLN A 277 -14.47 -16.12 -3.60
C GLN A 277 -14.07 -17.59 -3.54
N SER A 278 -14.51 -18.30 -2.52
CA SER A 278 -14.36 -19.77 -2.45
C SER A 278 -15.14 -20.46 -3.59
N LEU A 279 -14.92 -21.75 -3.76
CA LEU A 279 -15.68 -22.53 -4.77
C LEU A 279 -17.20 -22.54 -4.50
N GLU A 280 -17.61 -22.40 -3.23
CA GLU A 280 -18.99 -22.35 -2.77
C GLU A 280 -19.59 -20.93 -2.87
N GLY A 281 -18.80 -19.93 -3.31
CA GLY A 281 -19.27 -18.56 -3.49
C GLY A 281 -19.15 -17.67 -2.25
N ARG A 282 -18.47 -18.11 -1.18
CA ARG A 282 -18.16 -17.25 -0.03
C ARG A 282 -17.13 -16.20 -0.44
N PRO A 283 -17.43 -14.89 -0.27
CA PRO A 283 -16.45 -13.86 -0.58
C PRO A 283 -15.22 -13.97 0.33
N ILE A 284 -14.03 -13.94 -0.28
CA ILE A 284 -12.73 -13.96 0.42
C ILE A 284 -12.19 -12.53 0.52
N ALA A 285 -12.06 -11.84 -0.62
CA ALA A 285 -11.59 -10.46 -0.63
C ALA A 285 -12.04 -9.72 -1.89
N VAL A 286 -12.04 -8.38 -1.78
CA VAL A 286 -12.08 -7.45 -2.91
C VAL A 286 -10.91 -6.48 -2.77
N LEU A 287 -10.04 -6.42 -3.78
CA LEU A 287 -9.01 -5.39 -3.93
C LEU A 287 -9.50 -4.37 -4.94
N ALA A 288 -9.90 -3.19 -4.47
CA ALA A 288 -10.33 -2.05 -5.27
C ALA A 288 -9.22 -0.99 -5.39
N ASN A 289 -9.31 -0.18 -6.44
CA ASN A 289 -8.44 0.96 -6.69
C ASN A 289 -9.28 2.16 -7.12
N TYR A 290 -9.04 3.32 -6.52
CA TYR A 290 -9.74 4.56 -6.83
C TYR A 290 -8.79 5.74 -6.77
N SER A 291 -8.83 6.61 -7.78
CA SER A 291 -7.92 7.77 -7.91
C SER A 291 -8.42 8.96 -7.11
N LEU A 292 -8.53 8.79 -5.79
CA LEU A 292 -8.93 9.82 -4.86
C LEU A 292 -7.92 9.89 -3.71
N HIS A 293 -7.38 11.08 -3.48
CA HIS A 293 -6.56 11.39 -2.30
C HIS A 293 -7.32 11.05 -1.01
N TYR A 294 -6.85 11.38 0.17
CA TYR A 294 -7.66 11.27 1.39
C TYR A 294 -8.89 12.20 1.35
N VAL A 295 -9.93 11.85 2.08
CA VAL A 295 -11.15 12.67 2.17
C VAL A 295 -11.04 13.73 3.26
N GLY A 296 -10.48 13.38 4.41
CA GLY A 296 -10.30 14.30 5.54
C GLY A 296 -11.57 14.53 6.34
N GLY A 297 -11.64 15.66 7.05
CA GLY A 297 -12.73 15.94 7.98
C GLY A 297 -12.55 15.22 9.33
N VAL A 298 -11.32 14.82 9.65
CA VAL A 298 -10.93 14.20 10.92
C VAL A 298 -10.65 15.27 11.95
N PRO A 299 -11.19 15.19 13.17
CA PRO A 299 -10.84 16.09 14.27
C PRO A 299 -9.33 16.03 14.58
N LYS A 300 -8.79 17.17 15.03
CA LYS A 300 -7.39 17.26 15.41
C LYS A 300 -7.09 16.31 16.57
N GLY A 301 -6.12 15.44 16.40
CA GLY A 301 -5.70 14.46 17.41
C GLY A 301 -6.36 13.09 17.27
N ASP A 302 -7.25 12.89 16.28
CA ASP A 302 -7.86 11.60 16.04
C ASP A 302 -7.05 10.80 14.99
N ILE A 303 -6.85 9.53 15.25
CA ILE A 303 -6.35 8.55 14.28
C ILE A 303 -7.52 7.97 13.51
N SER A 304 -7.37 7.89 12.17
CA SER A 304 -8.36 7.30 11.27
C SER A 304 -7.69 6.79 9.99
N ALA A 305 -8.16 5.64 9.49
CA ALA A 305 -7.80 5.12 8.18
C ALA A 305 -8.56 5.79 7.03
N ASP A 306 -9.25 6.91 7.28
CA ASP A 306 -10.03 7.68 6.31
C ASP A 306 -11.10 6.83 5.60
N TYR A 307 -11.54 7.22 4.39
CA TYR A 307 -12.57 6.49 3.64
C TYR A 307 -12.14 5.07 3.24
N PHE A 308 -10.86 4.74 3.27
CA PHE A 308 -10.32 3.42 2.88
C PHE A 308 -10.86 2.29 3.77
N ALA A 309 -10.79 2.48 5.11
CA ALA A 309 -11.37 1.50 6.03
C ALA A 309 -12.89 1.52 6.02
N MET A 310 -13.51 2.70 5.90
CA MET A 310 -14.97 2.82 5.82
C MET A 310 -15.53 2.13 4.56
N PHE A 311 -14.82 2.19 3.42
CA PHE A 311 -15.13 1.42 2.21
C PHE A 311 -15.07 -0.09 2.48
N ALA A 312 -13.98 -0.57 3.11
CA ALA A 312 -13.80 -1.98 3.40
C ALA A 312 -14.94 -2.53 4.27
N ASN A 313 -15.29 -1.81 5.34
CA ASN A 313 -16.38 -2.17 6.24
C ASN A 313 -17.75 -2.12 5.53
N ARG A 314 -18.00 -1.06 4.75
CA ARG A 314 -19.26 -0.93 4.02
C ARG A 314 -19.46 -2.02 2.98
N LEU A 315 -18.40 -2.39 2.27
CA LEU A 315 -18.47 -3.49 1.28
C LEU A 315 -18.72 -4.83 1.96
N GLN A 316 -18.11 -5.09 3.12
CA GLN A 316 -18.36 -6.28 3.94
C GLN A 316 -19.83 -6.39 4.36
N GLU A 317 -20.44 -5.29 4.80
CA GLU A 317 -21.88 -5.23 5.12
C GLU A 317 -22.76 -5.53 3.89
N LEU A 318 -22.47 -4.89 2.73
CA LEU A 318 -23.22 -5.09 1.50
C LEU A 318 -23.17 -6.53 0.99
N LEU A 319 -22.02 -7.20 1.18
CA LEU A 319 -21.80 -8.60 0.84
C LEU A 319 -22.36 -9.56 1.91
N LYS A 320 -22.83 -9.05 3.06
CA LYS A 320 -23.23 -9.84 4.24
C LYS A 320 -22.14 -10.81 4.69
N ALA A 321 -20.89 -10.31 4.69
CA ALA A 321 -19.68 -11.10 4.91
C ALA A 321 -19.03 -10.85 6.28
N ASP A 322 -19.79 -10.34 7.24
CA ASP A 322 -19.36 -9.92 8.57
C ASP A 322 -19.32 -11.07 9.60
N HIS A 323 -19.84 -12.27 9.25
CA HIS A 323 -19.99 -13.40 10.17
C HIS A 323 -19.31 -14.69 9.70
N PHE A 324 -18.28 -14.61 8.84
CA PHE A 324 -17.55 -15.80 8.41
C PHE A 324 -16.38 -16.12 9.34
N ASP A 325 -16.12 -17.41 9.58
CA ASP A 325 -14.97 -17.89 10.37
C ASP A 325 -13.62 -17.45 9.79
N ARG A 326 -13.53 -17.31 8.46
CA ARG A 326 -12.49 -16.59 7.77
C ARG A 326 -13.09 -15.26 7.30
N PRO A 327 -12.76 -14.15 7.96
CA PRO A 327 -13.36 -12.85 7.65
C PRO A 327 -13.09 -12.44 6.20
N PHE A 328 -14.08 -11.83 5.57
CA PHE A 328 -13.90 -11.13 4.30
C PHE A 328 -12.95 -9.94 4.49
N VAL A 329 -12.11 -9.67 3.49
CA VAL A 329 -11.19 -8.52 3.51
C VAL A 329 -11.51 -7.57 2.35
N GLY A 330 -12.12 -6.43 2.69
CA GLY A 330 -12.21 -5.30 1.78
C GLY A 330 -10.88 -4.53 1.75
N ILE A 331 -10.37 -4.22 0.57
CA ILE A 331 -9.11 -3.52 0.37
C ILE A 331 -9.33 -2.39 -0.62
N MET A 332 -8.97 -1.16 -0.24
CA MET A 332 -8.94 -0.01 -1.13
C MET A 332 -7.51 0.48 -1.26
N SER A 333 -6.95 0.41 -2.47
CA SER A 333 -5.66 1.02 -2.83
C SER A 333 -5.87 2.39 -3.43
N ASN A 334 -4.90 3.28 -3.23
CA ASN A 334 -4.92 4.59 -3.87
C ASN A 334 -4.48 4.49 -5.33
N GLY A 335 -5.21 5.17 -6.22
CA GLY A 335 -4.90 5.27 -7.64
C GLY A 335 -3.97 6.45 -7.94
N THR A 336 -4.13 7.08 -9.10
CA THR A 336 -3.35 8.26 -9.50
C THR A 336 -4.05 9.53 -9.00
N GLU A 337 -3.73 9.91 -7.77
CA GLU A 337 -4.44 10.89 -6.94
C GLU A 337 -3.66 12.20 -6.72
N GLY A 338 -2.43 12.31 -7.21
CA GLY A 338 -1.52 13.40 -6.85
C GLY A 338 -2.06 14.81 -7.10
N ASP A 339 -2.98 14.98 -8.03
CA ASP A 339 -3.65 16.25 -8.32
C ASP A 339 -5.18 16.22 -8.08
N ILE A 340 -5.67 15.20 -7.35
CA ILE A 340 -7.10 14.95 -7.12
C ILE A 340 -7.47 15.11 -5.64
N ASN A 341 -8.65 15.66 -5.36
CA ASN A 341 -9.32 15.57 -4.06
C ASN A 341 -10.84 15.48 -4.18
N ASN A 342 -11.54 15.45 -3.04
CA ASN A 342 -13.01 15.35 -2.96
C ASN A 342 -13.73 16.70 -2.95
N ILE A 343 -13.04 17.82 -3.23
CA ILE A 343 -13.57 19.19 -3.12
C ILE A 343 -13.78 19.78 -4.51
N ASN A 344 -15.02 20.14 -4.83
CA ASN A 344 -15.33 20.89 -6.04
C ASN A 344 -15.12 22.40 -5.82
N PHE A 345 -13.95 22.91 -6.16
CA PHE A 345 -13.63 24.34 -5.98
C PHE A 345 -14.46 25.27 -6.87
N GLY A 346 -14.98 24.79 -8.00
CA GLY A 346 -15.89 25.52 -8.87
C GLY A 346 -17.36 25.44 -8.46
N GLY A 347 -17.68 24.63 -7.46
CA GLY A 347 -19.04 24.42 -6.96
C GLY A 347 -19.41 25.30 -5.75
N ALA A 348 -20.53 24.96 -5.15
CA ALA A 348 -20.97 25.55 -3.88
C ALA A 348 -20.17 24.96 -2.70
N ALA A 349 -19.99 25.75 -1.65
CA ALA A 349 -19.39 25.28 -0.41
C ALA A 349 -20.35 24.29 0.30
N GLU A 350 -19.82 23.11 0.59
CA GLU A 350 -20.52 22.08 1.37
C GLU A 350 -20.00 22.09 2.81
N LYS A 351 -20.89 21.80 3.76
CA LYS A 351 -20.53 21.66 5.18
C LYS A 351 -20.89 20.28 5.65
N TYR A 352 -19.95 19.62 6.28
CA TYR A 352 -20.11 18.28 6.84
C TYR A 352 -19.73 18.24 8.31
N LEU A 353 -20.37 17.37 9.06
CA LEU A 353 -19.90 16.99 10.40
C LEU A 353 -18.60 16.17 10.28
N PRO A 354 -17.81 16.07 11.36
CA PRO A 354 -16.65 15.20 11.38
C PRO A 354 -16.98 13.79 10.85
N TYR A 355 -16.11 13.23 9.99
CA TYR A 355 -16.24 11.92 9.34
C TYR A 355 -17.43 11.74 8.38
N GLU A 356 -18.34 12.71 8.27
CA GLU A 356 -19.57 12.57 7.47
C GLU A 356 -19.24 12.41 5.97
N LYS A 357 -18.38 13.27 5.42
CA LYS A 357 -17.97 13.16 4.00
C LYS A 357 -17.27 11.85 3.69
N MET A 358 -16.43 11.35 4.60
CA MET A 358 -15.78 10.03 4.43
C MET A 358 -16.81 8.92 4.31
N ARG A 359 -17.84 8.91 5.18
CA ARG A 359 -18.92 7.90 5.11
C ARG A 359 -19.67 7.97 3.81
N ILE A 360 -19.96 9.17 3.30
CA ILE A 360 -20.65 9.36 2.02
C ILE A 360 -19.80 8.80 0.89
N VAL A 361 -18.52 9.21 0.79
CA VAL A 361 -17.59 8.74 -0.25
C VAL A 361 -17.44 7.22 -0.19
N ALA A 362 -17.16 6.68 0.98
CA ALA A 362 -16.99 5.24 1.19
C ALA A 362 -18.23 4.44 0.82
N ASN A 363 -19.42 4.94 1.21
CA ASN A 363 -20.69 4.31 0.85
C ASN A 363 -20.92 4.30 -0.67
N ASP A 364 -20.73 5.43 -1.35
CA ASP A 364 -20.99 5.55 -2.78
C ASP A 364 -20.04 4.67 -3.59
N VAL A 365 -18.75 4.64 -3.22
CA VAL A 365 -17.75 3.77 -3.86
C VAL A 365 -18.07 2.29 -3.59
N ALA A 366 -18.44 1.93 -2.36
CA ALA A 366 -18.79 0.55 -2.01
C ALA A 366 -20.08 0.09 -2.71
N GLN A 367 -21.09 0.96 -2.83
CA GLN A 367 -22.32 0.69 -3.57
C GLN A 367 -22.06 0.46 -5.06
N GLU A 368 -21.19 1.26 -5.67
CA GLU A 368 -20.82 1.08 -7.08
C GLU A 368 -20.07 -0.23 -7.30
N VAL A 369 -19.07 -0.54 -6.45
CA VAL A 369 -18.38 -1.84 -6.48
C VAL A 369 -19.38 -2.98 -6.31
N PHE A 370 -20.30 -2.89 -5.35
CA PHE A 370 -21.33 -3.90 -5.12
C PHE A 370 -22.30 -4.05 -6.30
N ARG A 371 -22.68 -2.93 -6.94
CA ARG A 371 -23.52 -2.94 -8.16
C ARG A 371 -22.86 -3.76 -9.27
N VAL A 372 -21.57 -3.53 -9.53
CA VAL A 372 -20.80 -4.26 -10.54
C VAL A 372 -20.57 -5.71 -10.09
N TYR A 373 -20.22 -5.93 -8.83
CA TYR A 373 -19.99 -7.24 -8.23
C TYR A 373 -21.10 -8.24 -8.50
N ARG A 374 -22.38 -7.82 -8.39
CA ARG A 374 -23.55 -8.70 -8.62
C ARG A 374 -23.65 -9.26 -10.04
N GLY A 375 -22.96 -8.65 -11.01
CA GLY A 375 -22.93 -9.11 -12.42
C GLY A 375 -21.66 -9.86 -12.80
N LEU A 376 -20.72 -10.08 -11.87
CA LEU A 376 -19.44 -10.72 -12.18
C LEU A 376 -19.60 -12.18 -12.61
N GLN A 377 -18.77 -12.57 -13.59
CA GLN A 377 -18.60 -13.95 -13.99
C GLN A 377 -17.23 -14.44 -13.52
N TYR A 378 -17.24 -15.35 -12.56
CA TYR A 378 -16.03 -15.88 -11.93
C TYR A 378 -15.37 -16.95 -12.79
N LYS A 379 -14.05 -16.93 -12.82
CA LYS A 379 -13.18 -17.89 -13.49
C LYS A 379 -12.54 -18.82 -12.46
N ASP A 380 -12.52 -20.11 -12.75
CA ASP A 380 -11.93 -21.13 -11.88
C ASP A 380 -10.40 -21.09 -11.88
N TRP A 381 -9.81 -20.51 -12.91
CA TRP A 381 -8.36 -20.36 -13.04
C TRP A 381 -8.01 -19.19 -13.96
N VAL A 382 -6.94 -18.47 -13.62
CA VAL A 382 -6.33 -17.42 -14.46
C VAL A 382 -4.80 -17.42 -14.28
N PRO A 383 -4.03 -17.06 -15.31
CA PRO A 383 -2.58 -16.95 -15.17
C PRO A 383 -2.21 -15.73 -14.33
N LEU A 384 -1.18 -15.90 -13.50
CA LEU A 384 -0.53 -14.85 -12.74
C LEU A 384 0.88 -14.60 -13.26
N ARG A 385 1.32 -13.34 -13.30
CA ARG A 385 2.70 -12.95 -13.64
C ARG A 385 3.07 -11.70 -12.85
N ALA A 386 4.36 -11.52 -12.61
CA ALA A 386 4.93 -10.29 -12.09
C ALA A 386 6.19 -9.92 -12.86
N ALA A 387 6.48 -8.64 -12.97
CA ALA A 387 7.75 -8.13 -13.44
C ALA A 387 8.11 -6.87 -12.64
N GLN A 388 9.39 -6.73 -12.33
CA GLN A 388 9.96 -5.61 -11.60
C GLN A 388 11.19 -5.07 -12.30
N MET A 389 11.46 -3.79 -12.09
CA MET A 389 12.74 -3.16 -12.37
C MET A 389 13.03 -2.05 -11.37
N GLU A 390 14.28 -1.69 -11.24
CA GLU A 390 14.70 -0.44 -10.63
C GLU A 390 15.00 0.58 -11.73
N LEU A 391 14.43 1.76 -11.60
CA LEU A 391 14.64 2.89 -12.51
C LEU A 391 15.41 3.97 -11.77
N THR A 392 16.58 4.35 -12.31
CA THR A 392 17.36 5.47 -11.80
C THR A 392 16.82 6.79 -12.34
N LEU A 393 16.48 7.70 -11.43
CA LEU A 393 16.01 9.06 -11.73
C LEU A 393 16.99 10.10 -11.18
N ASP A 394 17.16 11.20 -11.89
CA ASP A 394 17.95 12.33 -11.40
C ASP A 394 17.13 13.11 -10.35
N ILE A 395 17.79 13.51 -9.25
CA ILE A 395 17.22 14.38 -8.22
C ILE A 395 17.36 15.84 -8.64
N ARG A 396 16.26 16.59 -8.52
CA ARG A 396 16.26 18.03 -8.78
C ARG A 396 17.12 18.77 -7.77
N LYS A 397 17.97 19.65 -8.26
CA LYS A 397 18.85 20.49 -7.43
C LYS A 397 18.47 21.96 -7.53
N PRO A 398 18.61 22.74 -6.44
CA PRO A 398 18.44 24.18 -6.51
C PRO A 398 19.55 24.82 -7.36
N ASP A 399 19.16 25.76 -8.20
CA ASP A 399 20.14 26.61 -8.89
C ASP A 399 20.82 27.61 -7.92
N PRO A 400 21.91 28.28 -8.33
CA PRO A 400 22.61 29.25 -7.47
C PRO A 400 21.72 30.40 -6.98
N GLY A 401 20.74 30.85 -7.81
CA GLY A 401 19.82 31.91 -7.44
C GLY A 401 18.84 31.47 -6.36
N MET A 402 18.28 30.25 -6.50
CA MET A 402 17.43 29.65 -5.46
C MET A 402 18.17 29.46 -4.14
N LEU A 403 19.44 29.02 -4.18
CA LEU A 403 20.25 28.88 -2.97
C LEU A 403 20.56 30.23 -2.31
N ALA A 404 20.83 31.26 -3.10
CA ALA A 404 21.07 32.62 -2.57
C ALA A 404 19.79 33.17 -1.90
N TRP A 405 18.63 33.04 -2.56
CA TRP A 405 17.32 33.37 -1.99
C TRP A 405 17.08 32.62 -0.67
N ALA A 406 17.27 31.28 -0.68
CA ALA A 406 17.00 30.44 0.48
C ALA A 406 17.87 30.83 1.69
N LYS A 407 19.17 31.07 1.48
CA LYS A 407 20.09 31.53 2.53
C LYS A 407 19.71 32.91 3.07
N GLY A 408 19.29 33.84 2.20
CA GLY A 408 18.79 35.15 2.60
C GLY A 408 17.54 35.02 3.47
N THR A 409 16.56 34.25 3.03
CA THR A 409 15.28 34.05 3.73
C THR A 409 15.45 33.41 5.11
N VAL A 410 16.33 32.42 5.25
CA VAL A 410 16.57 31.75 6.56
C VAL A 410 17.27 32.68 7.55
N ASN A 411 18.14 33.58 7.08
CA ASN A 411 18.90 34.51 7.92
C ASN A 411 18.12 35.80 8.26
N GLU A 412 16.96 36.04 7.62
CA GLU A 412 16.11 37.19 7.96
C GLU A 412 15.29 36.89 9.21
N ASP A 413 15.41 37.78 10.20
CA ASP A 413 14.65 37.77 11.45
C ASP A 413 13.20 38.31 11.22
N LYS A 414 12.48 37.68 10.29
CA LYS A 414 11.09 38.03 9.98
C LYS A 414 10.14 37.27 10.89
N THR A 415 9.45 38.04 11.73
CA THR A 415 8.46 37.55 12.68
C THR A 415 7.19 37.00 12.03
N ASP A 416 6.71 35.92 12.55
CA ASP A 416 5.41 35.25 12.76
C ASP A 416 4.22 35.42 11.81
N GLU A 417 4.31 36.02 10.64
CA GLU A 417 3.19 36.03 9.69
C GLU A 417 3.13 34.70 8.89
N PRO A 418 1.93 34.13 8.64
CA PRO A 418 1.78 32.82 7.95
C PRO A 418 2.49 32.75 6.59
N LYS A 419 2.55 33.87 5.86
CA LYS A 419 3.24 33.96 4.56
C LYS A 419 4.75 33.83 4.72
N ASN A 420 5.33 34.46 5.72
CA ASN A 420 6.76 34.35 6.02
C ASN A 420 7.17 32.95 6.48
N ARG A 421 6.27 32.25 7.19
CA ARG A 421 6.51 30.87 7.62
C ARG A 421 6.65 29.90 6.45
N MET A 422 5.81 30.01 5.42
CA MET A 422 5.90 29.16 4.22
C MET A 422 7.18 29.41 3.44
N GLU A 423 7.56 30.68 3.26
CA GLU A 423 8.80 31.06 2.60
C GLU A 423 10.02 30.47 3.34
N LYS A 424 10.05 30.56 4.67
CA LYS A 424 11.13 29.98 5.50
C LYS A 424 11.20 28.47 5.38
N VAL A 425 10.06 27.76 5.45
CA VAL A 425 10.00 26.29 5.28
C VAL A 425 10.57 25.86 3.94
N PHE A 426 10.19 26.55 2.84
CA PHE A 426 10.72 26.22 1.51
C PHE A 426 12.17 26.64 1.30
N ALA A 427 12.61 27.70 1.98
CA ALA A 427 14.01 28.09 1.99
C ALA A 427 14.89 27.05 2.68
N GLU A 428 14.48 26.55 3.86
CA GLU A 428 15.17 25.46 4.56
C GLU A 428 15.24 24.19 3.72
N ARG A 429 14.11 23.77 3.14
CA ARG A 429 14.04 22.61 2.23
C ARG A 429 14.92 22.78 0.99
N THR A 430 15.01 23.98 0.42
CA THR A 430 15.87 24.28 -0.72
C THR A 430 17.34 24.08 -0.37
N ILE A 431 17.78 24.53 0.81
CA ILE A 431 19.15 24.32 1.31
C ILE A 431 19.41 22.81 1.49
N GLN A 432 18.48 22.08 2.05
CA GLN A 432 18.60 20.63 2.24
C GLN A 432 18.72 19.88 0.92
N MET A 433 17.92 20.24 -0.09
CA MET A 433 17.95 19.58 -1.41
C MET A 433 19.31 19.68 -2.11
N LYS A 434 20.15 20.64 -1.74
CA LYS A 434 21.52 20.72 -2.24
C LYS A 434 22.36 19.51 -1.82
N GLU A 435 22.16 19.06 -0.57
CA GLU A 435 22.96 17.96 0.05
C GLU A 435 22.42 16.56 -0.29
N TRP A 436 21.27 16.48 -0.96
CA TRP A 436 20.68 15.21 -1.38
C TRP A 436 21.55 14.51 -2.43
N PRO A 437 21.43 13.17 -2.59
CA PRO A 437 22.10 12.45 -3.68
C PRO A 437 21.72 13.03 -5.06
N GLU A 438 22.57 12.79 -6.06
CA GLU A 438 22.28 13.24 -7.43
C GLU A 438 21.21 12.38 -8.10
N LYS A 439 21.07 11.15 -7.66
CA LYS A 439 20.19 10.13 -8.25
C LYS A 439 19.51 9.30 -7.18
N ILE A 440 18.37 8.72 -7.56
CA ILE A 440 17.61 7.79 -6.74
C ILE A 440 17.12 6.62 -7.60
N ASP A 441 17.17 5.41 -7.03
CA ASP A 441 16.63 4.21 -7.67
C ASP A 441 15.24 3.93 -7.11
N VAL A 442 14.25 3.86 -7.99
CA VAL A 442 12.85 3.62 -7.64
C VAL A 442 12.37 2.28 -8.21
N ILE A 443 11.59 1.53 -7.42
CA ILE A 443 11.05 0.24 -7.82
C ILE A 443 9.75 0.45 -8.60
N LEU A 444 9.70 -0.06 -9.83
CA LEU A 444 8.50 -0.17 -10.64
C LEU A 444 8.12 -1.64 -10.76
N GLN A 445 6.84 -1.96 -10.57
CA GLN A 445 6.34 -3.33 -10.75
C GLN A 445 5.10 -3.34 -11.64
N THR A 446 4.91 -4.45 -12.33
CA THR A 446 3.65 -4.75 -13.01
C THR A 446 3.24 -6.19 -12.72
N PHE A 447 1.93 -6.37 -12.61
CA PHE A 447 1.32 -7.67 -12.36
C PHE A 447 0.27 -7.97 -13.42
N ARG A 448 0.19 -9.23 -13.80
CA ARG A 448 -0.91 -9.79 -14.58
C ARG A 448 -1.76 -10.66 -13.66
N VAL A 449 -3.06 -10.37 -13.63
CA VAL A 449 -4.07 -11.22 -12.99
C VAL A 449 -5.12 -11.51 -14.05
N GLY A 450 -4.98 -12.65 -14.74
CA GLY A 450 -5.82 -12.99 -15.88
C GLY A 450 -5.68 -11.99 -17.04
N GLU A 451 -6.73 -11.16 -17.23
CA GLU A 451 -6.78 -10.13 -18.28
C GLU A 451 -6.58 -8.71 -17.72
N VAL A 452 -6.28 -8.60 -16.42
CA VAL A 452 -6.04 -7.31 -15.76
C VAL A 452 -4.55 -7.07 -15.63
N GLY A 453 -4.10 -5.85 -16.00
CA GLY A 453 -2.77 -5.33 -15.75
C GLY A 453 -2.79 -4.40 -14.54
N ILE A 454 -1.89 -4.60 -13.58
CA ILE A 454 -1.73 -3.73 -12.40
C ILE A 454 -0.33 -3.16 -12.42
N ALA A 455 -0.20 -1.83 -12.42
CA ALA A 455 1.07 -1.13 -12.26
C ALA A 455 1.22 -0.62 -10.83
N THR A 456 2.45 -0.51 -10.35
CA THR A 456 2.77 0.14 -9.08
C THR A 456 3.83 1.20 -9.27
N VAL A 457 3.64 2.37 -8.63
CA VAL A 457 4.59 3.49 -8.68
C VAL A 457 4.80 4.05 -7.27
N PRO A 458 6.05 4.43 -6.89
CA PRO A 458 6.37 4.91 -5.54
C PRO A 458 6.22 6.43 -5.41
N PHE A 459 5.17 6.99 -5.96
CA PHE A 459 4.90 8.44 -6.02
C PHE A 459 3.42 8.70 -5.79
N GLU A 460 3.06 9.99 -5.67
CA GLU A 460 1.72 10.53 -5.84
C GLU A 460 1.56 11.01 -7.31
N PRO A 461 1.23 10.10 -8.27
CA PRO A 461 1.17 10.44 -9.68
C PRO A 461 -0.09 11.22 -10.00
N PHE A 462 0.02 12.17 -10.94
CA PHE A 462 -1.13 12.90 -11.46
C PHE A 462 -2.06 11.99 -12.27
N ALA A 463 -3.35 12.31 -12.29
CA ALA A 463 -4.37 11.55 -13.02
C ALA A 463 -4.02 11.35 -14.51
N GLU A 464 -3.39 12.35 -15.15
CA GLU A 464 -2.93 12.27 -16.56
C GLU A 464 -2.04 11.03 -16.79
N ILE A 465 -1.19 10.66 -15.81
CA ILE A 465 -0.26 9.54 -15.90
C ILE A 465 -1.01 8.20 -15.88
N GLY A 466 -1.95 8.03 -14.95
CA GLY A 466 -2.77 6.81 -14.88
C GLY A 466 -3.63 6.62 -16.13
N LEU A 467 -4.23 7.69 -16.62
CA LEU A 467 -5.01 7.68 -17.85
C LEU A 467 -4.15 7.34 -19.09
N GLU A 468 -2.91 7.84 -19.16
CA GLU A 468 -1.97 7.47 -20.22
C GLU A 468 -1.59 5.98 -20.15
N ILE A 469 -1.27 5.47 -18.94
CA ILE A 469 -0.97 4.05 -18.72
C ILE A 469 -2.17 3.19 -19.16
N LYS A 470 -3.40 3.52 -18.73
CA LYS A 470 -4.63 2.80 -19.12
C LYS A 470 -4.81 2.77 -20.64
N THR A 471 -4.67 3.94 -21.30
CA THR A 471 -4.88 4.08 -22.76
C THR A 471 -3.87 3.28 -23.57
N ARG A 472 -2.61 3.20 -23.12
CA ARG A 472 -1.51 2.54 -23.82
C ARG A 472 -1.26 1.10 -23.37
N SER A 473 -1.94 0.65 -22.31
CA SER A 473 -1.81 -0.70 -21.75
C SER A 473 -2.15 -1.78 -22.78
N PRO A 474 -1.40 -2.90 -22.84
CA PRO A 474 -1.76 -4.06 -23.66
C PRO A 474 -2.93 -4.86 -23.05
N PHE A 475 -3.36 -4.52 -21.83
CA PHE A 475 -4.52 -5.13 -21.16
C PHE A 475 -5.78 -4.32 -21.43
N LYS A 476 -6.94 -5.00 -21.56
CA LYS A 476 -8.24 -4.33 -21.73
C LYS A 476 -8.62 -3.52 -20.49
N GLN A 477 -8.20 -3.99 -19.33
CA GLN A 477 -8.38 -3.33 -18.05
C GLN A 477 -7.04 -3.24 -17.36
N SER A 478 -6.71 -2.04 -16.87
CA SER A 478 -5.52 -1.84 -16.06
C SER A 478 -5.73 -0.68 -15.09
N PHE A 479 -5.03 -0.72 -13.97
CA PHE A 479 -5.00 0.36 -13.00
C PHE A 479 -3.61 0.50 -12.38
N THR A 480 -3.36 1.66 -11.77
CA THR A 480 -2.08 1.99 -11.13
C THR A 480 -2.29 2.15 -9.63
N ILE A 481 -1.45 1.51 -8.83
CA ILE A 481 -1.38 1.68 -7.38
C ILE A 481 -0.26 2.67 -7.08
N ALA A 482 -0.61 3.78 -6.45
CA ALA A 482 0.31 4.82 -6.00
C ALA A 482 1.03 4.45 -4.70
N LEU A 483 2.06 5.20 -4.34
CA LEU A 483 2.81 5.08 -3.08
C LEU A 483 3.23 3.64 -2.76
N ALA A 484 3.64 2.92 -3.81
CA ALA A 484 4.02 1.52 -3.71
C ALA A 484 5.54 1.34 -3.72
N ASN A 485 6.06 0.52 -2.82
CA ASN A 485 7.49 0.28 -2.63
C ASN A 485 8.31 1.51 -2.18
N GLY A 486 7.66 2.49 -1.57
CA GLY A 486 8.23 3.75 -1.12
C GLY A 486 7.33 4.93 -1.42
N GLY A 487 7.75 6.14 -1.00
CA GLY A 487 7.07 7.39 -1.27
C GLY A 487 8.09 8.49 -1.59
N TYR A 488 8.08 8.98 -2.84
CA TYR A 488 9.07 9.95 -3.30
C TYR A 488 8.43 11.29 -3.69
N GLY A 489 7.21 11.56 -3.17
CA GLY A 489 6.44 12.79 -3.37
C GLY A 489 5.67 12.80 -4.69
N TYR A 490 5.25 14.00 -5.10
CA TYR A 490 4.40 14.16 -6.28
C TYR A 490 5.12 13.84 -7.60
N LEU A 491 4.36 13.29 -8.54
CA LEU A 491 4.82 13.00 -9.90
C LEU A 491 3.94 13.74 -10.92
N PRO A 492 4.23 15.02 -11.22
CA PRO A 492 3.57 15.75 -12.29
C PRO A 492 4.11 15.37 -13.67
N THR A 493 3.33 15.64 -14.72
CA THR A 493 3.82 15.56 -16.12
C THR A 493 4.70 16.77 -16.47
N PRO A 494 5.54 16.70 -17.52
CA PRO A 494 6.31 17.86 -17.98
C PRO A 494 5.43 19.08 -18.29
N LYS A 495 4.22 18.87 -18.83
CA LYS A 495 3.24 19.93 -19.08
C LYS A 495 2.79 20.60 -17.78
N GLN A 496 2.55 19.83 -16.72
CA GLN A 496 2.15 20.36 -15.43
C GLN A 496 3.29 21.10 -14.71
N HIS A 497 4.54 20.69 -14.92
CA HIS A 497 5.72 21.45 -14.48
C HIS A 497 5.79 22.87 -15.08
N LEU A 498 5.44 23.01 -16.36
CA LEU A 498 5.41 24.33 -17.02
C LEU A 498 4.31 25.26 -16.46
N LEU A 499 3.25 24.70 -15.91
CA LEU A 499 2.17 25.45 -15.28
C LEU A 499 2.53 25.95 -13.87
N GLY A 500 3.47 25.28 -13.18
CA GLY A 500 3.82 25.58 -11.80
C GLY A 500 2.81 25.02 -10.80
N GLY A 501 2.77 25.56 -9.59
CA GLY A 501 1.92 25.16 -8.48
C GLY A 501 2.61 24.19 -7.53
N TYR A 502 2.06 24.04 -6.32
CA TYR A 502 2.63 23.35 -5.16
C TYR A 502 3.30 22.01 -5.50
N GLU A 503 2.61 21.14 -6.20
CA GLU A 503 3.06 19.78 -6.50
C GLU A 503 4.27 19.72 -7.45
N THR A 504 4.62 20.87 -8.07
CA THR A 504 5.79 21.01 -8.94
C THR A 504 6.98 21.70 -8.27
N TRP A 505 6.81 22.22 -7.05
CA TRP A 505 7.86 22.95 -6.34
C TRP A 505 9.01 22.01 -5.94
N LEU A 506 10.22 22.60 -5.90
CA LEU A 506 11.39 21.87 -5.42
C LEU A 506 11.15 21.36 -3.98
N SER A 507 11.54 20.16 -3.68
CA SER A 507 11.28 19.39 -2.45
C SER A 507 9.88 18.77 -2.31
N VAL A 508 8.88 19.23 -3.03
CA VAL A 508 7.55 18.61 -3.13
C VAL A 508 7.55 17.60 -4.28
N ASN A 509 8.00 18.01 -5.46
CA ASN A 509 8.50 17.11 -6.50
C ASN A 509 10.03 17.08 -6.42
N LYS A 510 10.60 15.89 -6.25
CA LYS A 510 12.01 15.69 -5.95
C LYS A 510 12.82 15.26 -7.17
N VAL A 511 12.16 14.63 -8.15
CA VAL A 511 12.81 14.02 -9.32
C VAL A 511 12.72 14.91 -10.56
N GLU A 512 13.54 14.59 -11.55
CA GLU A 512 13.61 15.31 -12.82
C GLU A 512 12.25 15.50 -13.49
N THR A 513 12.10 16.57 -14.26
CA THR A 513 10.84 16.96 -14.92
C THR A 513 10.27 15.88 -15.85
N ASN A 514 11.15 15.07 -16.46
CA ASN A 514 10.76 13.98 -17.37
C ASN A 514 10.55 12.64 -16.66
N ALA A 515 10.60 12.58 -15.33
CA ALA A 515 10.47 11.33 -14.57
C ALA A 515 9.18 10.58 -14.91
N SER A 516 8.04 11.28 -15.03
CA SER A 516 6.76 10.64 -15.39
C SER A 516 6.79 9.96 -16.76
N VAL A 517 7.46 10.56 -17.76
CA VAL A 517 7.59 9.98 -19.11
C VAL A 517 8.44 8.71 -19.06
N LYS A 518 9.57 8.73 -18.32
CA LYS A 518 10.42 7.56 -18.11
C LYS A 518 9.63 6.44 -17.43
N ILE A 519 8.93 6.76 -16.33
CA ILE A 519 8.13 5.79 -15.56
C ILE A 519 7.04 5.15 -16.43
N VAL A 520 6.26 5.94 -17.18
CA VAL A 520 5.22 5.41 -18.09
C VAL A 520 5.84 4.48 -19.14
N THR A 521 6.97 4.86 -19.72
CA THR A 521 7.67 4.03 -20.72
C THR A 521 8.06 2.68 -20.14
N GLU A 522 8.65 2.66 -18.95
CA GLU A 522 9.10 1.43 -18.32
C GLU A 522 7.93 0.57 -17.82
N ILE A 523 6.87 1.17 -17.28
CA ILE A 523 5.64 0.44 -16.91
C ILE A 523 5.04 -0.26 -18.13
N LEU A 524 4.95 0.40 -19.29
CA LEU A 524 4.46 -0.23 -20.52
C LEU A 524 5.38 -1.34 -21.01
N THR A 525 6.70 -1.18 -20.86
CA THR A 525 7.68 -2.23 -21.14
C THR A 525 7.47 -3.46 -20.24
N LEU A 526 7.28 -3.23 -18.92
CA LEU A 526 6.98 -4.29 -17.96
C LEU A 526 5.62 -4.96 -18.23
N PHE A 527 4.59 -4.18 -18.59
CA PHE A 527 3.29 -4.74 -18.99
C PHE A 527 3.39 -5.69 -20.18
N ASN A 528 4.21 -5.37 -21.20
CA ASN A 528 4.44 -6.26 -22.31
C ASN A 528 5.13 -7.57 -21.87
N LYS A 529 6.06 -7.51 -20.90
CA LYS A 529 6.72 -8.72 -20.34
C LYS A 529 5.72 -9.65 -19.64
N VAL A 530 4.80 -9.10 -18.84
CA VAL A 530 3.83 -9.92 -18.09
C VAL A 530 2.62 -10.33 -18.95
N LYS A 531 2.39 -9.69 -20.10
CA LYS A 531 1.30 -10.06 -21.03
C LYS A 531 1.59 -11.36 -21.76
N LEU A 532 2.87 -11.63 -22.07
CA LEU A 532 3.32 -12.87 -22.72
C LEU A 532 3.20 -14.07 -21.77
#